data_a66e0cc5b2fcc0772b7e6edc07f6ef94
#
_entry.id   a66e0cc5b2fcc0772b7e6edc07f6ef94
#
_cell.length_a   1.000
_cell.length_b   1.000
_cell.length_c   1.000
_cell.angle_alpha   90.00
_cell.angle_beta   90.00
_cell.angle_gamma   90.00
#
_symmetry.space_group_name_H-M   'P 1'
#
loop_
_entity.id
_entity.type
_entity.pdbx_description
1 polymer ?
#
loop_
_entity_poly.entity_id
_entity_poly.type
_entity_poly.pdbx_seq_one_letter_code
_entity_poly.pdbx_strand_id
1 'polypeptide(L)'
;MNFGTGFAILGLAVFFCPFLRKNAINRKNAALRQAEETPLKIAKVLNNNIVIAVNERGEDVIAMGCGIAFGKKRGDALDPAKVERLFTNSVPELSGRFEELAKAIPAEYIEAAEKVIAMAKMQLGKELADNLYLSLADYIYFTIQRWHSNMLIRNRLLLETRMLYPDEFRAGQDAVKYLDEQFKVDLPEDEAAFIALHFVNASMGMQMNETVQITQIVQEVSSVIRNYFHLEFDPDSLDYFRMVTHIKFFAQRIVAGTSLTSDESDMQLYEMVRQKYEQSFACVQRIVSYLEKQYHTAVSGTEQMYLTIHIERVRRSIQEKCKEKLL
;
A
#
# COMPACT_ATOMS: atom_id res chain seq x y z
N MET A 1 -13.67 46.27 -31.31
CA MET A 1 -13.09 45.01 -31.86
C MET A 1 -12.40 44.29 -30.71
N ASN A 2 -13.08 43.29 -30.18
CA ASN A 2 -12.64 42.49 -29.03
C ASN A 2 -11.79 41.32 -29.52
N PHE A 3 -10.60 41.14 -28.95
CA PHE A 3 -9.89 39.87 -28.98
C PHE A 3 -9.73 39.40 -27.55
N GLY A 4 -10.60 38.47 -27.17
CA GLY A 4 -10.43 37.70 -25.95
C GLY A 4 -9.65 36.41 -26.27
N THR A 5 -8.48 36.28 -25.65
CA THR A 5 -7.69 35.02 -25.64
C THR A 5 -8.05 34.23 -24.40
N GLY A 6 -8.85 33.19 -24.58
CA GLY A 6 -9.12 32.18 -23.55
C GLY A 6 -7.95 31.19 -23.44
N PHE A 7 -7.31 31.16 -22.29
CA PHE A 7 -6.41 30.06 -21.92
C PHE A 7 -7.26 28.87 -21.47
N ALA A 8 -7.27 27.82 -22.29
CA ALA A 8 -7.87 26.55 -21.94
C ALA A 8 -6.89 25.80 -20.99
N ILE A 9 -7.31 25.66 -19.74
CA ILE A 9 -6.67 24.78 -18.77
C ILE A 9 -7.12 23.36 -19.12
N LEU A 10 -6.23 22.56 -19.69
CA LEU A 10 -6.42 21.12 -19.86
C LEU A 10 -6.37 20.45 -18.47
N GLY A 11 -7.55 20.28 -17.88
CA GLY A 11 -7.75 19.41 -16.73
C GLY A 11 -7.61 17.95 -17.17
N LEU A 12 -6.60 17.25 -16.64
CA LEU A 12 -6.52 15.80 -16.70
C LEU A 12 -7.69 15.22 -15.88
N ALA A 13 -8.77 14.93 -16.57
CA ALA A 13 -9.87 14.13 -16.04
C ALA A 13 -9.36 12.68 -15.90
N VAL A 14 -9.05 12.27 -14.66
CA VAL A 14 -8.90 10.87 -14.30
C VAL A 14 -10.26 10.21 -14.52
N PHE A 15 -10.41 9.44 -15.59
CA PHE A 15 -11.57 8.59 -15.83
C PHE A 15 -11.66 7.53 -14.75
N PHE A 16 -12.39 7.82 -13.69
CA PHE A 16 -12.89 6.83 -12.75
C PHE A 16 -13.94 5.98 -13.46
N CYS A 17 -13.62 4.74 -13.77
CA CYS A 17 -14.57 3.80 -14.37
C CYS A 17 -15.68 3.46 -13.34
N PRO A 18 -16.95 3.92 -13.55
CA PRO A 18 -18.06 3.65 -12.62
C PRO A 18 -18.43 2.17 -12.53
N PHE A 19 -17.93 1.36 -13.46
CA PHE A 19 -18.25 -0.07 -13.56
C PHE A 19 -17.61 -0.93 -12.47
N LEU A 20 -16.43 -0.54 -11.96
CA LEU A 20 -15.74 -1.26 -10.89
C LEU A 20 -16.38 -1.02 -9.51
N ARG A 21 -16.97 0.16 -9.30
CA ARG A 21 -17.64 0.52 -8.03
C ARG A 21 -18.93 -0.26 -7.81
N LYS A 22 -19.71 -0.52 -8.87
CA LYS A 22 -20.97 -1.30 -8.79
C LYS A 22 -20.73 -2.77 -8.50
N ASN A 23 -19.65 -3.38 -8.99
CA ASN A 23 -19.39 -4.79 -8.82
C ASN A 23 -18.89 -5.16 -7.40
N ALA A 24 -18.14 -4.30 -6.72
CA ALA A 24 -17.67 -4.54 -5.36
C ALA A 24 -18.81 -4.42 -4.32
N ILE A 25 -19.66 -3.39 -4.45
CA ILE A 25 -20.84 -3.19 -3.59
C ILE A 25 -21.88 -4.31 -3.82
N ASN A 26 -22.07 -4.75 -5.07
CA ASN A 26 -23.00 -5.85 -5.37
C ASN A 26 -22.49 -7.20 -4.84
N ARG A 27 -21.19 -7.46 -4.82
CA ARG A 27 -20.65 -8.71 -4.25
C ARG A 27 -20.79 -8.75 -2.73
N LYS A 28 -20.57 -7.63 -2.04
CA LYS A 28 -20.73 -7.52 -0.58
C LYS A 28 -22.18 -7.71 -0.14
N ASN A 29 -23.11 -7.09 -0.85
CA ASN A 29 -24.55 -7.25 -0.61
C ASN A 29 -25.06 -8.65 -1.01
N ALA A 30 -24.44 -9.30 -1.99
CA ALA A 30 -24.80 -10.66 -2.39
C ALA A 30 -24.35 -11.70 -1.36
N ALA A 31 -23.13 -11.56 -0.79
CA ALA A 31 -22.62 -12.50 0.23
C ALA A 31 -23.38 -12.36 1.56
N LEU A 32 -23.70 -11.13 1.98
CA LEU A 32 -24.53 -10.88 3.17
C LEU A 32 -25.99 -11.35 2.95
N ARG A 33 -26.59 -11.12 1.78
CA ARG A 33 -27.92 -11.64 1.44
C ARG A 33 -27.95 -13.15 1.37
N GLN A 34 -26.89 -13.81 0.93
CA GLN A 34 -26.79 -15.27 0.97
C GLN A 34 -26.74 -15.81 2.41
N ALA A 35 -26.14 -15.09 3.35
CA ALA A 35 -26.14 -15.46 4.76
C ALA A 35 -27.51 -15.24 5.45
N GLU A 36 -28.28 -14.25 4.96
CA GLU A 36 -29.64 -14.00 5.44
C GLU A 36 -30.68 -15.00 4.92
N GLU A 37 -30.44 -15.61 3.75
CA GLU A 37 -31.38 -16.51 3.10
C GLU A 37 -31.16 -17.99 3.45
N THR A 38 -29.99 -18.39 4.01
CA THR A 38 -29.67 -19.80 4.22
C THR A 38 -28.82 -20.05 5.46
N PRO A 39 -29.17 -21.00 6.32
CA PRO A 39 -28.41 -21.30 7.53
C PRO A 39 -27.06 -21.94 7.19
N LEU A 40 -25.98 -21.16 7.39
CA LEU A 40 -24.63 -21.68 7.35
C LEU A 40 -24.41 -22.68 8.49
N LYS A 41 -23.86 -23.84 8.21
CA LYS A 41 -23.54 -24.85 9.21
C LYS A 41 -22.04 -24.83 9.54
N ILE A 42 -21.74 -24.84 10.83
CA ILE A 42 -20.36 -24.85 11.32
C ILE A 42 -19.69 -26.18 10.93
N ALA A 43 -18.68 -26.12 10.08
CA ALA A 43 -17.79 -27.24 9.80
C ALA A 43 -16.70 -27.36 10.86
N LYS A 44 -16.18 -26.24 11.33
CA LYS A 44 -15.10 -26.18 12.31
C LYS A 44 -15.11 -24.84 13.05
N VAL A 45 -14.93 -24.87 14.36
CA VAL A 45 -14.70 -23.68 15.19
C VAL A 45 -13.20 -23.47 15.25
N LEU A 46 -12.73 -22.26 14.89
CA LEU A 46 -11.32 -21.86 14.99
C LEU A 46 -11.07 -21.14 16.31
N ASN A 47 -11.90 -20.18 16.65
CA ASN A 47 -11.97 -19.50 17.93
C ASN A 47 -13.38 -18.95 18.16
N ASN A 48 -13.61 -18.17 19.22
CA ASN A 48 -14.94 -17.63 19.54
C ASN A 48 -15.52 -16.69 18.47
N ASN A 49 -14.67 -16.09 17.62
CA ASN A 49 -15.04 -15.06 16.65
C ASN A 49 -14.90 -15.53 15.20
N ILE A 50 -14.31 -16.71 14.95
CA ILE A 50 -14.06 -17.24 13.60
C ILE A 50 -14.45 -18.70 13.51
N VAL A 51 -15.22 -19.04 12.48
CA VAL A 51 -15.60 -20.40 12.15
C VAL A 51 -15.41 -20.69 10.67
N ILE A 52 -15.13 -21.94 10.34
CA ILE A 52 -15.35 -22.48 8.99
C ILE A 52 -16.77 -23.01 8.96
N ALA A 53 -17.56 -22.54 8.03
CA ALA A 53 -18.92 -22.99 7.78
C ALA A 53 -19.06 -23.51 6.36
N VAL A 54 -20.05 -24.36 6.12
CA VAL A 54 -20.39 -24.86 4.78
C VAL A 54 -21.64 -24.14 4.30
N ASN A 55 -21.58 -23.63 3.07
CA ASN A 55 -22.72 -23.05 2.39
C ASN A 55 -23.59 -24.16 1.72
N GLU A 56 -24.74 -23.81 1.14
CA GLU A 56 -25.61 -24.75 0.44
C GLU A 56 -24.97 -25.48 -0.74
N ARG A 57 -23.93 -24.90 -1.32
CA ARG A 57 -23.18 -25.50 -2.43
C ARG A 57 -22.15 -26.52 -1.95
N GLY A 58 -22.04 -26.74 -0.63
CA GLY A 58 -21.03 -27.61 -0.05
C GLY A 58 -19.63 -26.98 -0.02
N GLU A 59 -19.52 -25.64 -0.24
CA GLU A 59 -18.25 -24.95 -0.24
C GLU A 59 -17.93 -24.45 1.17
N ASP A 60 -16.67 -24.59 1.57
CA ASP A 60 -16.19 -24.05 2.83
C ASP A 60 -16.11 -22.52 2.72
N VAL A 61 -16.73 -21.86 3.69
CA VAL A 61 -16.67 -20.39 3.86
C VAL A 61 -16.17 -20.07 5.26
N ILE A 62 -15.39 -19.03 5.38
CA ILE A 62 -14.94 -18.54 6.68
C ILE A 62 -15.91 -17.44 7.12
N ALA A 63 -16.57 -17.64 8.26
CA ALA A 63 -17.44 -16.63 8.85
C ALA A 63 -16.77 -16.04 10.09
N MET A 64 -16.78 -14.70 10.16
CA MET A 64 -16.26 -13.93 11.28
C MET A 64 -17.36 -13.06 11.87
N GLY A 65 -17.30 -12.88 13.19
CA GLY A 65 -18.18 -12.00 13.94
C GLY A 65 -18.01 -12.18 15.44
N CYS A 66 -18.28 -11.13 16.20
CA CYS A 66 -18.09 -11.13 17.65
C CYS A 66 -18.94 -12.24 18.32
N GLY A 67 -18.27 -13.18 19.00
CA GLY A 67 -18.92 -14.28 19.68
C GLY A 67 -19.74 -15.21 18.81
N ILE A 68 -19.49 -15.28 17.50
CA ILE A 68 -20.22 -16.11 16.52
C ILE A 68 -20.20 -17.60 16.86
N ALA A 69 -19.10 -18.05 17.48
CA ALA A 69 -18.88 -19.44 17.87
C ALA A 69 -19.13 -19.71 19.37
N PHE A 70 -19.49 -18.68 20.13
CA PHE A 70 -19.65 -18.85 21.57
C PHE A 70 -20.75 -19.88 21.91
N GLY A 71 -20.37 -20.95 22.60
CA GLY A 71 -21.25 -22.07 22.94
C GLY A 71 -21.68 -22.95 21.76
N LYS A 72 -21.13 -22.77 20.58
CA LYS A 72 -21.43 -23.50 19.36
C LYS A 72 -20.45 -24.63 19.12
N LYS A 73 -20.93 -25.67 18.39
CA LYS A 73 -20.17 -26.87 18.02
C LYS A 73 -20.28 -27.13 16.51
N ARG A 74 -19.44 -28.03 16.02
CA ARG A 74 -19.55 -28.55 14.65
C ARG A 74 -20.96 -29.09 14.38
N GLY A 75 -21.55 -28.67 13.28
CA GLY A 75 -22.89 -29.03 12.84
C GLY A 75 -24.00 -28.07 13.27
N ASP A 76 -23.71 -27.14 14.22
CA ASP A 76 -24.67 -26.12 14.62
C ASP A 76 -24.86 -25.07 13.51
N ALA A 77 -26.08 -24.54 13.42
CA ALA A 77 -26.34 -23.43 12.52
C ALA A 77 -25.75 -22.13 13.07
N LEU A 78 -25.14 -21.33 12.19
CA LEU A 78 -24.72 -19.99 12.52
C LEU A 78 -25.92 -19.06 12.65
N ASP A 79 -25.81 -18.13 13.59
CA ASP A 79 -26.74 -17.02 13.69
C ASP A 79 -26.37 -15.96 12.63
N PRO A 80 -27.20 -15.73 11.60
CA PRO A 80 -26.90 -14.77 10.56
C PRO A 80 -26.66 -13.35 11.08
N ALA A 81 -27.34 -12.97 12.19
CA ALA A 81 -27.19 -11.65 12.81
C ALA A 81 -25.82 -11.43 13.45
N LYS A 82 -25.08 -12.51 13.74
CA LYS A 82 -23.71 -12.47 14.27
C LYS A 82 -22.64 -12.58 13.20
N VAL A 83 -23.03 -12.85 11.94
CA VAL A 83 -22.08 -12.91 10.82
C VAL A 83 -21.78 -11.48 10.37
N GLU A 84 -20.65 -10.97 10.79
CA GLU A 84 -20.17 -9.64 10.34
C GLU A 84 -19.48 -9.74 8.99
N ARG A 85 -18.85 -10.90 8.70
CA ARG A 85 -18.13 -11.14 7.46
C ARG A 85 -18.16 -12.60 7.02
N LEU A 86 -18.18 -12.75 5.70
CA LEU A 86 -18.10 -14.03 5.01
C LEU A 86 -16.98 -13.98 3.96
N PHE A 87 -16.04 -14.91 4.06
CA PHE A 87 -14.99 -15.08 3.06
C PHE A 87 -15.25 -16.36 2.28
N THR A 88 -15.48 -16.24 0.98
CA THR A 88 -15.58 -17.39 0.10
C THR A 88 -14.18 -17.84 -0.30
N ASN A 89 -13.86 -19.08 -0.04
CA ASN A 89 -12.58 -19.70 -0.35
C ASN A 89 -12.42 -19.88 -1.87
N SER A 90 -11.82 -18.91 -2.54
CA SER A 90 -11.49 -19.06 -3.96
C SER A 90 -10.14 -19.77 -4.20
N VAL A 91 -9.35 -20.04 -3.15
CA VAL A 91 -8.03 -20.68 -3.28
C VAL A 91 -7.79 -21.67 -2.14
N PRO A 92 -7.73 -22.98 -2.40
CA PRO A 92 -7.57 -24.02 -1.37
C PRO A 92 -6.28 -23.93 -0.55
N GLU A 93 -5.22 -23.37 -1.12
CA GLU A 93 -3.91 -23.21 -0.43
C GLU A 93 -3.91 -22.12 0.65
N LEU A 94 -4.82 -21.15 0.55
CA LEU A 94 -4.96 -20.08 1.55
C LEU A 94 -5.76 -20.55 2.78
N SER A 95 -6.63 -21.57 2.64
CA SER A 95 -7.50 -22.04 3.73
C SER A 95 -6.72 -22.68 4.87
N GLY A 96 -5.71 -23.49 4.59
CA GLY A 96 -4.88 -24.13 5.62
C GLY A 96 -4.07 -23.14 6.44
N ARG A 97 -3.41 -22.20 5.76
CA ARG A 97 -2.62 -21.13 6.39
C ARG A 97 -3.48 -20.15 7.18
N PHE A 98 -4.64 -19.80 6.63
CA PHE A 98 -5.62 -18.97 7.33
C PHE A 98 -6.11 -19.65 8.62
N GLU A 99 -6.39 -20.95 8.57
CA GLU A 99 -6.84 -21.72 9.71
C GLU A 99 -5.78 -21.81 10.83
N GLU A 100 -4.52 -22.00 10.46
CA GLU A 100 -3.41 -22.02 11.41
C GLU A 100 -3.23 -20.66 12.10
N LEU A 101 -3.23 -19.57 11.34
CA LEU A 101 -3.12 -18.21 11.86
C LEU A 101 -4.32 -17.84 12.74
N ALA A 102 -5.54 -18.11 12.29
CA ALA A 102 -6.75 -17.83 13.06
C ALA A 102 -6.84 -18.58 14.39
N LYS A 103 -6.18 -19.74 14.53
CA LYS A 103 -6.05 -20.45 15.79
C LYS A 103 -4.96 -19.92 16.69
N ALA A 104 -3.87 -19.42 16.10
CA ALA A 104 -2.69 -18.96 16.82
C ALA A 104 -2.87 -17.54 17.40
N ILE A 105 -3.69 -16.70 16.76
CA ILE A 105 -3.89 -15.30 17.15
C ILE A 105 -5.02 -15.21 18.18
N PRO A 106 -4.77 -14.66 19.39
CA PRO A 106 -5.83 -14.40 20.37
C PRO A 106 -6.90 -13.44 19.83
N ALA A 107 -8.15 -13.63 20.25
CA ALA A 107 -9.31 -12.89 19.75
C ALA A 107 -9.17 -11.37 19.88
N GLU A 108 -8.54 -10.89 20.96
CA GLU A 108 -8.32 -9.46 21.22
C GLU A 108 -7.54 -8.74 20.11
N TYR A 109 -6.61 -9.42 19.44
CA TYR A 109 -5.84 -8.85 18.32
C TYR A 109 -6.65 -8.79 17.03
N ILE A 110 -7.57 -9.74 16.85
CA ILE A 110 -8.51 -9.74 15.73
C ILE A 110 -9.49 -8.59 15.86
N GLU A 111 -10.06 -8.40 17.06
CA GLU A 111 -10.96 -7.28 17.38
C GLU A 111 -10.25 -5.92 17.21
N ALA A 112 -8.98 -5.84 17.65
CA ALA A 112 -8.18 -4.65 17.44
C ALA A 112 -7.95 -4.35 15.96
N ALA A 113 -7.62 -5.37 15.17
CA ALA A 113 -7.45 -5.22 13.72
C ALA A 113 -8.75 -4.77 13.03
N GLU A 114 -9.90 -5.33 13.41
CA GLU A 114 -11.20 -4.90 12.88
C GLU A 114 -11.47 -3.42 13.16
N LYS A 115 -11.19 -2.97 14.38
CA LYS A 115 -11.37 -1.56 14.77
C LYS A 115 -10.44 -0.65 13.98
N VAL A 116 -9.15 -1.00 13.86
CA VAL A 116 -8.16 -0.26 13.08
C VAL A 116 -8.56 -0.18 11.60
N ILE A 117 -9.03 -1.28 11.01
CA ILE A 117 -9.48 -1.30 9.62
C ILE A 117 -10.74 -0.43 9.42
N ALA A 118 -11.69 -0.47 10.37
CA ALA A 118 -12.87 0.38 10.31
C ALA A 118 -12.51 1.87 10.35
N MET A 119 -11.59 2.28 11.23
CA MET A 119 -11.07 3.64 11.31
C MET A 119 -10.39 4.05 10.00
N ALA A 120 -9.50 3.19 9.47
CA ALA A 120 -8.79 3.44 8.22
C ALA A 120 -9.75 3.58 7.03
N LYS A 121 -10.79 2.74 6.91
CA LYS A 121 -11.80 2.84 5.85
C LYS A 121 -12.55 4.17 5.90
N MET A 122 -12.91 4.63 7.09
CA MET A 122 -13.59 5.93 7.26
C MET A 122 -12.67 7.08 6.87
N GLN A 123 -11.41 7.04 7.30
CA GLN A 123 -10.46 8.13 7.06
C GLN A 123 -10.00 8.20 5.61
N LEU A 124 -9.70 7.05 5.00
CA LEU A 124 -9.20 6.97 3.63
C LEU A 124 -10.33 7.07 2.58
N GLY A 125 -11.58 6.80 2.94
CA GLY A 125 -12.70 6.74 2.01
C GLY A 125 -12.53 5.66 0.94
N LYS A 126 -11.74 4.62 1.21
CA LYS A 126 -11.39 3.53 0.29
C LYS A 126 -11.89 2.19 0.83
N GLU A 127 -12.25 1.29 -0.09
CA GLU A 127 -12.41 -0.12 0.27
C GLU A 127 -11.03 -0.76 0.42
N LEU A 128 -10.87 -1.54 1.48
CA LEU A 128 -9.67 -2.31 1.78
C LEU A 128 -9.97 -3.80 1.60
N ALA A 129 -9.06 -4.53 0.98
CA ALA A 129 -9.24 -5.94 0.69
C ALA A 129 -9.42 -6.78 1.97
N ASP A 130 -10.22 -7.83 1.87
CA ASP A 130 -10.62 -8.63 3.03
C ASP A 130 -9.45 -9.41 3.66
N ASN A 131 -8.42 -9.76 2.89
CA ASN A 131 -7.22 -10.41 3.41
C ASN A 131 -6.45 -9.55 4.44
N LEU A 132 -6.73 -8.24 4.50
CA LEU A 132 -6.13 -7.33 5.46
C LEU A 132 -6.46 -7.71 6.90
N TYR A 133 -7.67 -8.23 7.17
CA TYR A 133 -8.11 -8.52 8.54
C TYR A 133 -7.18 -9.48 9.25
N LEU A 134 -6.82 -10.58 8.60
CA LEU A 134 -5.94 -11.56 9.19
C LEU A 134 -4.49 -11.10 9.18
N SER A 135 -4.02 -10.52 8.06
CA SER A 135 -2.63 -10.07 7.95
C SER A 135 -2.32 -8.93 8.93
N LEU A 136 -3.28 -8.06 9.20
CA LEU A 136 -3.11 -6.99 10.18
C LEU A 136 -3.23 -7.51 11.61
N ALA A 137 -4.13 -8.46 11.89
CA ALA A 137 -4.23 -9.09 13.20
C ALA A 137 -2.93 -9.84 13.58
N ASP A 138 -2.36 -10.58 12.63
CA ASP A 138 -1.07 -11.25 12.80
C ASP A 138 0.05 -10.24 13.04
N TYR A 139 0.08 -9.17 12.25
CA TYR A 139 1.05 -8.10 12.42
C TYR A 139 0.95 -7.44 13.79
N ILE A 140 -0.26 -7.06 14.24
CA ILE A 140 -0.49 -6.45 15.55
C ILE A 140 -0.06 -7.40 16.66
N TYR A 141 -0.45 -8.68 16.59
CA TYR A 141 -0.05 -9.68 17.57
C TYR A 141 1.46 -9.75 17.73
N PHE A 142 2.20 -9.92 16.63
CA PHE A 142 3.67 -9.99 16.70
C PHE A 142 4.32 -8.66 17.11
N THR A 143 3.74 -7.53 16.75
CA THR A 143 4.22 -6.20 17.17
C THR A 143 4.14 -6.03 18.68
N ILE A 144 3.01 -6.38 19.28
CA ILE A 144 2.84 -6.32 20.74
C ILE A 144 3.78 -7.31 21.45
N GLN A 145 3.94 -8.53 20.90
CA GLN A 145 4.91 -9.51 21.45
C GLN A 145 6.36 -9.00 21.39
N ARG A 146 6.75 -8.37 20.28
CA ARG A 146 8.08 -7.75 20.13
C ARG A 146 8.28 -6.61 21.13
N TRP A 147 7.27 -5.76 21.33
CA TRP A 147 7.33 -4.67 22.30
C TRP A 147 7.57 -5.21 23.72
N HIS A 148 6.81 -6.20 24.17
CA HIS A 148 7.00 -6.85 25.46
C HIS A 148 8.37 -7.52 25.62
N SER A 149 8.95 -7.98 24.51
CA SER A 149 10.29 -8.57 24.48
C SER A 149 11.40 -7.53 24.28
N ASN A 150 11.08 -6.24 24.25
CA ASN A 150 11.99 -5.12 23.98
C ASN A 150 12.76 -5.27 22.65
N MET A 151 12.12 -5.87 21.64
CA MET A 151 12.65 -6.10 20.30
C MET A 151 11.98 -5.15 19.29
N LEU A 152 12.32 -3.88 19.33
CA LEU A 152 11.78 -2.88 18.43
C LEU A 152 12.46 -2.98 17.05
N ILE A 153 11.66 -2.90 15.99
CA ILE A 153 12.15 -2.93 14.61
C ILE A 153 12.08 -1.51 14.04
N ARG A 154 13.20 -1.03 13.48
CA ARG A 154 13.21 0.23 12.74
C ARG A 154 12.73 0.03 11.31
N ASN A 155 11.84 0.89 10.88
CA ASN A 155 11.39 0.91 9.50
C ASN A 155 12.33 1.79 8.66
N ARG A 156 13.17 1.16 7.85
CA ARG A 156 14.08 1.89 6.95
C ARG A 156 13.36 2.70 5.86
N LEU A 157 12.07 2.42 5.64
CA LEU A 157 11.23 3.08 4.65
C LEU A 157 10.25 4.09 5.26
N LEU A 158 10.47 4.49 6.53
CA LEU A 158 9.57 5.40 7.26
C LEU A 158 9.34 6.70 6.49
N LEU A 159 10.42 7.36 6.05
CA LEU A 159 10.37 8.64 5.34
C LEU A 159 9.67 8.49 3.98
N GLU A 160 10.05 7.48 3.22
CA GLU A 160 9.47 7.19 1.91
C GLU A 160 7.98 6.83 2.05
N THR A 161 7.62 6.02 3.03
CA THR A 161 6.22 5.66 3.29
C THR A 161 5.39 6.90 3.62
N ARG A 162 5.89 7.76 4.50
CA ARG A 162 5.22 9.02 4.86
C ARG A 162 5.02 9.94 3.65
N MET A 163 6.00 10.00 2.75
CA MET A 163 5.94 10.84 1.57
C MET A 163 5.07 10.26 0.45
N LEU A 164 5.19 8.97 0.20
CA LEU A 164 4.49 8.31 -0.91
C LEU A 164 3.02 8.02 -0.61
N TYR A 165 2.69 7.84 0.66
CA TYR A 165 1.39 7.41 1.15
C TYR A 165 0.95 8.21 2.39
N PRO A 166 0.86 9.57 2.27
CA PRO A 166 0.64 10.44 3.43
C PRO A 166 -0.69 10.18 4.14
N ASP A 167 -1.73 9.81 3.41
CA ASP A 167 -3.05 9.54 4.00
C ASP A 167 -3.06 8.19 4.73
N GLU A 168 -2.48 7.15 4.11
CA GLU A 168 -2.32 5.85 4.74
C GLU A 168 -1.38 5.92 5.95
N PHE A 169 -0.33 6.75 5.89
CA PHE A 169 0.58 6.96 7.01
C PHE A 169 -0.14 7.64 8.19
N ARG A 170 -0.97 8.66 7.93
CA ARG A 170 -1.79 9.29 8.96
C ARG A 170 -2.78 8.30 9.59
N ALA A 171 -3.41 7.46 8.78
CA ALA A 171 -4.26 6.38 9.28
C ALA A 171 -3.46 5.37 10.12
N GLY A 172 -2.21 5.10 9.75
CA GLY A 172 -1.27 4.29 10.54
C GLY A 172 -0.93 4.91 11.88
N GLN A 173 -0.71 6.23 11.95
CA GLN A 173 -0.48 6.95 13.20
C GLN A 173 -1.70 6.88 14.15
N ASP A 174 -2.90 7.02 13.61
CA ASP A 174 -4.12 6.89 14.41
C ASP A 174 -4.35 5.45 14.87
N ALA A 175 -3.97 4.46 14.06
CA ALA A 175 -3.96 3.06 14.46
C ALA A 175 -2.98 2.79 15.62
N VAL A 176 -1.76 3.32 15.55
CA VAL A 176 -0.76 3.19 16.64
C VAL A 176 -1.32 3.77 17.93
N LYS A 177 -1.86 4.98 17.92
CA LYS A 177 -2.49 5.58 19.12
C LYS A 177 -3.57 4.70 19.73
N TYR A 178 -4.44 4.13 18.88
CA TYR A 178 -5.48 3.21 19.34
C TYR A 178 -4.88 1.95 19.98
N LEU A 179 -3.84 1.37 19.38
CA LEU A 179 -3.17 0.18 19.89
C LEU A 179 -2.44 0.46 21.22
N ASP A 180 -1.81 1.63 21.36
CA ASP A 180 -1.16 2.06 22.59
C ASP A 180 -2.16 2.13 23.75
N GLU A 181 -3.34 2.71 23.51
CA GLU A 181 -4.41 2.80 24.49
C GLU A 181 -5.00 1.42 24.84
N GLN A 182 -5.22 0.57 23.82
CA GLN A 182 -5.85 -0.73 23.96
C GLN A 182 -4.96 -1.73 24.71
N PHE A 183 -3.66 -1.78 24.36
CA PHE A 183 -2.71 -2.77 24.88
C PHE A 183 -1.78 -2.18 25.95
N LYS A 184 -1.91 -0.88 26.27
CA LYS A 184 -1.07 -0.15 27.25
C LYS A 184 0.42 -0.26 26.91
N VAL A 185 0.76 0.01 25.67
CA VAL A 185 2.10 0.01 25.11
C VAL A 185 2.46 1.42 24.62
N ASP A 186 3.71 1.64 24.24
CA ASP A 186 4.21 2.87 23.63
C ASP A 186 5.00 2.46 22.37
N LEU A 187 4.27 2.32 21.27
CA LEU A 187 4.82 1.84 20.00
C LEU A 187 5.55 2.98 19.27
N PRO A 188 6.71 2.71 18.66
CA PRO A 188 7.42 3.72 17.89
C PRO A 188 6.66 4.12 16.61
N GLU A 189 6.95 5.32 16.08
CA GLU A 189 6.38 5.83 14.82
C GLU A 189 6.65 4.89 13.63
N ASP A 190 7.70 4.09 13.71
CA ASP A 190 8.03 3.06 12.72
C ASP A 190 6.86 2.10 12.47
N GLU A 191 6.08 1.76 13.50
CA GLU A 191 4.94 0.86 13.38
C GLU A 191 3.80 1.50 12.58
N ALA A 192 3.64 2.83 12.63
CA ALA A 192 2.69 3.55 11.77
C ALA A 192 3.01 3.38 10.29
N ALA A 193 4.29 3.39 9.92
CA ALA A 193 4.71 3.16 8.54
C ALA A 193 4.46 1.71 8.08
N PHE A 194 4.70 0.73 8.93
CA PHE A 194 4.38 -0.66 8.61
C PHE A 194 2.86 -0.87 8.44
N ILE A 195 2.04 -0.32 9.34
CA ILE A 195 0.57 -0.38 9.24
C ILE A 195 0.09 0.35 7.97
N ALA A 196 0.68 1.49 7.63
CA ALA A 196 0.38 2.22 6.40
C ALA A 196 0.60 1.35 5.15
N LEU A 197 1.71 0.60 5.09
CA LEU A 197 1.98 -0.31 3.98
C LEU A 197 0.95 -1.44 3.87
N HIS A 198 0.40 -1.93 4.99
CA HIS A 198 -0.73 -2.85 4.97
C HIS A 198 -1.98 -2.22 4.34
N PHE A 199 -2.27 -0.95 4.65
CA PHE A 199 -3.42 -0.25 4.03
C PHE A 199 -3.21 0.00 2.55
N VAL A 200 -2.01 0.44 2.14
CA VAL A 200 -1.66 0.63 0.72
C VAL A 200 -1.87 -0.67 -0.06
N ASN A 201 -1.31 -1.76 0.46
CA ASN A 201 -1.44 -3.08 -0.14
C ASN A 201 -2.92 -3.49 -0.31
N ALA A 202 -3.71 -3.34 0.75
CA ALA A 202 -5.12 -3.68 0.74
C ALA A 202 -5.98 -2.79 -0.17
N SER A 203 -5.58 -1.53 -0.39
CA SER A 203 -6.30 -0.58 -1.26
C SER A 203 -5.97 -0.76 -2.74
N MET A 204 -4.76 -1.21 -3.06
CA MET A 204 -4.26 -1.36 -4.43
C MET A 204 -4.48 -2.77 -5.00
N GLY A 205 -4.86 -3.75 -4.18
CA GLY A 205 -4.95 -5.15 -4.57
C GLY A 205 -3.59 -5.78 -4.93
N MET A 206 -2.51 -5.17 -4.44
CA MET A 206 -1.12 -5.62 -4.63
C MET A 206 -0.73 -6.62 -3.54
N GLN A 207 0.34 -7.35 -3.76
CA GLN A 207 0.94 -8.15 -2.69
C GLN A 207 1.87 -7.28 -1.82
N MET A 208 1.97 -7.60 -0.53
CA MET A 208 2.80 -6.82 0.41
C MET A 208 4.25 -6.68 -0.10
N ASN A 209 4.80 -7.73 -0.70
CA ASN A 209 6.14 -7.70 -1.28
C ASN A 209 6.29 -6.64 -2.39
N GLU A 210 5.29 -6.46 -3.25
CA GLU A 210 5.31 -5.47 -4.33
C GLU A 210 5.32 -4.05 -3.78
N THR A 211 4.46 -3.76 -2.80
CA THR A 211 4.40 -2.43 -2.16
C THR A 211 5.71 -2.07 -1.47
N VAL A 212 6.29 -3.03 -0.73
CA VAL A 212 7.61 -2.86 -0.09
C VAL A 212 8.70 -2.66 -1.13
N GLN A 213 8.70 -3.45 -2.21
CA GLN A 213 9.69 -3.36 -3.28
C GLN A 213 9.63 -2.01 -4.01
N ILE A 214 8.43 -1.50 -4.31
CA ILE A 214 8.26 -0.16 -4.90
C ILE A 214 8.87 0.91 -3.99
N THR A 215 8.52 0.87 -2.70
CA THR A 215 9.03 1.85 -1.72
C THR A 215 10.55 1.76 -1.57
N GLN A 216 11.09 0.54 -1.60
CA GLN A 216 12.54 0.28 -1.57
C GLN A 216 13.25 0.85 -2.80
N ILE A 217 12.73 0.63 -4.01
CA ILE A 217 13.29 1.20 -5.25
C ILE A 217 13.33 2.73 -5.15
N VAL A 218 12.26 3.36 -4.65
CA VAL A 218 12.22 4.82 -4.45
C VAL A 218 13.33 5.27 -3.52
N GLN A 219 13.50 4.59 -2.38
CA GLN A 219 14.56 4.90 -1.40
C GLN A 219 15.97 4.73 -2.01
N GLU A 220 16.20 3.64 -2.73
CA GLU A 220 17.49 3.33 -3.37
C GLU A 220 17.85 4.37 -4.43
N VAL A 221 16.92 4.69 -5.34
CA VAL A 221 17.11 5.71 -6.39
C VAL A 221 17.36 7.08 -5.76
N SER A 222 16.56 7.47 -4.76
CA SER A 222 16.76 8.74 -4.04
C SER A 222 18.12 8.81 -3.34
N SER A 223 18.59 7.68 -2.79
CA SER A 223 19.91 7.57 -2.17
C SER A 223 21.05 7.71 -3.17
N VAL A 224 20.93 7.12 -4.38
CA VAL A 224 21.91 7.30 -5.45
C VAL A 224 22.01 8.76 -5.86
N ILE A 225 20.87 9.46 -6.03
CA ILE A 225 20.83 10.87 -6.40
C ILE A 225 21.49 11.73 -5.31
N ARG A 226 21.10 11.52 -4.06
CA ARG A 226 21.64 12.22 -2.88
C ARG A 226 23.16 12.10 -2.83
N ASN A 227 23.66 10.88 -2.93
CA ASN A 227 25.09 10.59 -2.83
C ASN A 227 25.86 11.11 -4.04
N TYR A 228 25.29 11.06 -5.25
CA TYR A 228 25.95 11.51 -6.47
C TYR A 228 26.19 13.02 -6.49
N PHE A 229 25.21 13.81 -6.04
CA PHE A 229 25.27 15.25 -6.05
C PHE A 229 25.63 15.87 -4.69
N HIS A 230 25.78 15.04 -3.63
CA HIS A 230 25.98 15.50 -2.24
C HIS A 230 24.87 16.47 -1.80
N LEU A 231 23.62 16.16 -2.14
CA LEU A 231 22.47 17.00 -1.84
C LEU A 231 21.74 16.52 -0.59
N GLU A 232 21.24 17.45 0.19
CA GLU A 232 20.21 17.20 1.19
C GLU A 232 18.85 17.60 0.61
N PHE A 233 17.93 16.66 0.56
CA PHE A 233 16.58 16.92 0.08
C PHE A 233 15.75 17.55 1.19
N ASP A 234 14.97 18.56 0.80
CA ASP A 234 13.92 19.13 1.62
C ASP A 234 12.62 18.34 1.37
N PRO A 235 12.15 17.53 2.35
CA PRO A 235 10.96 16.70 2.19
C PRO A 235 9.69 17.50 1.88
N ASP A 236 9.64 18.77 2.29
CA ASP A 236 8.49 19.65 2.09
C ASP A 236 8.58 20.41 0.75
N SER A 237 9.66 20.22 -0.01
CA SER A 237 9.85 20.83 -1.31
C SER A 237 8.95 20.20 -2.38
N LEU A 238 8.22 21.05 -3.13
CA LEU A 238 7.38 20.62 -4.24
C LEU A 238 8.17 19.88 -5.33
N ASP A 239 9.40 20.30 -5.61
CA ASP A 239 10.24 19.67 -6.64
C ASP A 239 10.73 18.29 -6.18
N TYR A 240 11.04 18.13 -4.91
CA TYR A 240 11.37 16.82 -4.34
C TYR A 240 10.15 15.89 -4.35
N PHE A 241 8.98 16.37 -3.93
CA PHE A 241 7.74 15.61 -3.99
C PHE A 241 7.42 15.11 -5.41
N ARG A 242 7.56 15.97 -6.42
CA ARG A 242 7.38 15.60 -7.84
C ARG A 242 8.36 14.54 -8.28
N MET A 243 9.65 14.70 -7.95
CA MET A 243 10.67 13.72 -8.27
C MET A 243 10.35 12.36 -7.68
N VAL A 244 10.05 12.31 -6.38
CA VAL A 244 9.71 11.05 -5.68
C VAL A 244 8.46 10.41 -6.26
N THR A 245 7.44 11.21 -6.62
CA THR A 245 6.23 10.72 -7.29
C THR A 245 6.54 10.06 -8.64
N HIS A 246 7.42 10.66 -9.45
CA HIS A 246 7.85 10.06 -10.71
C HIS A 246 8.67 8.79 -10.51
N ILE A 247 9.57 8.77 -9.53
CA ILE A 247 10.33 7.57 -9.18
C ILE A 247 9.37 6.46 -8.71
N LYS A 248 8.29 6.77 -7.98
CA LYS A 248 7.26 5.81 -7.59
C LYS A 248 6.60 5.14 -8.80
N PHE A 249 6.11 5.93 -9.77
CA PHE A 249 5.51 5.38 -10.98
C PHE A 249 6.50 4.56 -11.82
N PHE A 250 7.74 5.00 -11.87
CA PHE A 250 8.83 4.24 -12.48
C PHE A 250 9.06 2.90 -11.76
N ALA A 251 9.15 2.91 -10.42
CA ALA A 251 9.28 1.69 -9.62
C ALA A 251 8.10 0.72 -9.80
N GLN A 252 6.87 1.24 -9.90
CA GLN A 252 5.69 0.41 -10.20
C GLN A 252 5.81 -0.31 -11.53
N ARG A 253 6.33 0.36 -12.58
CA ARG A 253 6.56 -0.28 -13.88
C ARG A 253 7.65 -1.34 -13.82
N ILE A 254 8.72 -1.10 -13.08
CA ILE A 254 9.78 -2.10 -12.85
C ILE A 254 9.19 -3.36 -12.20
N VAL A 255 8.44 -3.19 -11.13
CA VAL A 255 7.84 -4.32 -10.39
C VAL A 255 6.80 -5.06 -11.24
N ALA A 256 6.02 -4.34 -12.04
CA ALA A 256 5.05 -4.92 -12.97
C ALA A 256 5.68 -5.54 -14.23
N GLY A 257 6.99 -5.40 -14.44
CA GLY A 257 7.68 -5.87 -15.65
C GLY A 257 7.25 -5.13 -16.93
N THR A 258 6.76 -3.88 -16.79
CA THR A 258 6.34 -3.03 -17.91
C THR A 258 7.32 -1.89 -18.11
N SER A 259 7.45 -1.39 -19.35
CA SER A 259 8.27 -0.20 -19.64
C SER A 259 7.50 0.78 -20.52
N LEU A 260 7.87 2.06 -20.46
CA LEU A 260 7.37 3.03 -21.42
C LEU A 260 7.89 2.68 -22.83
N THR A 261 6.99 2.65 -23.79
CA THR A 261 7.36 2.48 -25.20
C THR A 261 8.00 3.75 -25.73
N SER A 262 9.10 3.61 -26.47
CA SER A 262 9.79 4.73 -27.13
C SER A 262 9.16 4.98 -28.49
N ASP A 263 8.87 6.26 -28.78
CA ASP A 263 8.47 6.71 -30.11
C ASP A 263 9.67 7.38 -30.83
N GLU A 264 9.65 7.50 -32.15
CA GLU A 264 10.75 8.16 -32.90
C GLU A 264 10.94 9.63 -32.47
N SER A 265 9.88 10.32 -32.10
CA SER A 265 9.94 11.68 -31.54
C SER A 265 10.67 11.74 -30.19
N ASP A 266 10.59 10.69 -29.39
CA ASP A 266 11.25 10.59 -28.10
C ASP A 266 12.78 10.48 -28.24
N MET A 267 13.28 9.90 -29.31
CA MET A 267 14.73 9.79 -29.56
C MET A 267 15.42 11.14 -29.75
N GLN A 268 14.78 12.08 -30.43
CA GLN A 268 15.35 13.43 -30.59
C GLN A 268 15.37 14.18 -29.27
N LEU A 269 14.29 14.07 -28.50
CA LEU A 269 14.19 14.69 -27.18
C LEU A 269 15.19 14.06 -26.20
N TYR A 270 15.36 12.73 -26.26
CA TYR A 270 16.36 12.01 -25.46
C TYR A 270 17.78 12.55 -25.68
N GLU A 271 18.22 12.69 -26.95
CA GLU A 271 19.54 13.22 -27.26
C GLU A 271 19.72 14.69 -26.83
N MET A 272 18.66 15.49 -26.98
CA MET A 272 18.67 16.88 -26.52
C MET A 272 18.81 16.98 -24.99
N VAL A 273 18.06 16.16 -24.24
CA VAL A 273 18.12 16.11 -22.77
C VAL A 273 19.48 15.61 -22.31
N ARG A 274 20.02 14.57 -22.93
CA ARG A 274 21.33 14.01 -22.66
C ARG A 274 22.43 15.06 -22.78
N GLN A 275 22.45 15.82 -23.90
CA GLN A 275 23.44 16.86 -24.15
C GLN A 275 23.27 18.06 -23.22
N LYS A 276 22.03 18.48 -22.96
CA LYS A 276 21.75 19.67 -22.16
C LYS A 276 21.97 19.44 -20.65
N TYR A 277 21.69 18.24 -20.15
CA TYR A 277 21.75 17.91 -18.73
C TYR A 277 22.74 16.78 -18.43
N GLU A 278 23.92 16.90 -18.96
CA GLU A 278 24.98 15.88 -18.96
C GLU A 278 25.26 15.29 -17.57
N GLN A 279 25.35 16.12 -16.53
CA GLN A 279 25.60 15.65 -15.15
C GLN A 279 24.43 14.85 -14.59
N SER A 280 23.20 15.30 -14.80
CA SER A 280 21.99 14.60 -14.34
C SER A 280 21.79 13.30 -15.14
N PHE A 281 22.11 13.30 -16.43
CA PHE A 281 22.10 12.11 -17.23
C PHE A 281 23.14 11.08 -16.76
N ALA A 282 24.36 11.50 -16.42
CA ALA A 282 25.38 10.61 -15.87
C ALA A 282 24.95 9.99 -14.52
N CYS A 283 24.22 10.74 -13.70
CA CYS A 283 23.58 10.20 -12.50
C CYS A 283 22.55 9.12 -12.86
N VAL A 284 21.70 9.37 -13.86
CA VAL A 284 20.70 8.39 -14.34
C VAL A 284 21.36 7.11 -14.84
N GLN A 285 22.49 7.20 -15.54
CA GLN A 285 23.24 6.01 -15.99
C GLN A 285 23.71 5.14 -14.82
N ARG A 286 24.07 5.73 -13.67
CA ARG A 286 24.38 4.97 -12.46
C ARG A 286 23.14 4.29 -11.87
N ILE A 287 21.99 4.99 -11.88
CA ILE A 287 20.71 4.42 -11.42
C ILE A 287 20.33 3.25 -12.32
N VAL A 288 20.41 3.41 -13.64
CA VAL A 288 20.11 2.34 -14.63
C VAL A 288 20.99 1.12 -14.38
N SER A 289 22.30 1.31 -14.32
CA SER A 289 23.24 0.19 -14.08
C SER A 289 22.99 -0.53 -12.76
N TYR A 290 22.57 0.20 -11.73
CA TYR A 290 22.20 -0.38 -10.43
C TYR A 290 20.92 -1.20 -10.56
N LEU A 291 19.86 -0.65 -11.15
CA LEU A 291 18.55 -1.30 -11.27
C LEU A 291 18.60 -2.53 -12.19
N GLU A 292 19.32 -2.45 -13.32
CA GLU A 292 19.51 -3.60 -14.22
C GLU A 292 20.20 -4.76 -13.51
N LYS A 293 21.21 -4.45 -12.68
CA LYS A 293 21.93 -5.46 -11.92
C LYS A 293 21.09 -6.07 -10.78
N GLN A 294 20.33 -5.23 -10.08
CA GLN A 294 19.58 -5.64 -8.88
C GLN A 294 18.24 -6.28 -9.20
N TYR A 295 17.53 -5.75 -10.22
CA TYR A 295 16.16 -6.14 -10.55
C TYR A 295 16.05 -6.86 -11.91
N HIS A 296 17.17 -7.06 -12.62
CA HIS A 296 17.23 -7.73 -13.91
C HIS A 296 16.25 -7.17 -14.96
N THR A 297 16.06 -5.85 -14.94
CA THR A 297 15.12 -5.13 -15.80
C THR A 297 15.85 -4.09 -16.64
N ALA A 298 15.49 -3.99 -17.93
CA ALA A 298 16.01 -2.94 -18.80
C ALA A 298 15.23 -1.64 -18.60
N VAL A 299 15.94 -0.51 -18.53
CA VAL A 299 15.36 0.83 -18.40
C VAL A 299 15.37 1.52 -19.76
N SER A 300 14.18 1.81 -20.31
CA SER A 300 14.05 2.44 -21.63
C SER A 300 14.65 3.85 -21.70
N GLY A 301 15.02 4.30 -22.91
CA GLY A 301 15.52 5.66 -23.13
C GLY A 301 14.53 6.73 -22.65
N THR A 302 13.24 6.51 -22.87
CA THR A 302 12.18 7.42 -22.42
C THR A 302 12.17 7.55 -20.89
N GLU A 303 12.31 6.46 -20.14
CA GLU A 303 12.42 6.49 -18.68
C GLU A 303 13.68 7.25 -18.21
N GLN A 304 14.82 6.99 -18.88
CA GLN A 304 16.07 7.68 -18.58
C GLN A 304 15.95 9.19 -18.79
N MET A 305 15.29 9.60 -19.88
CA MET A 305 15.03 11.01 -20.19
C MET A 305 14.17 11.67 -19.12
N TYR A 306 13.04 11.07 -18.74
CA TYR A 306 12.17 11.61 -17.71
C TYR A 306 12.87 11.72 -16.34
N LEU A 307 13.58 10.69 -15.92
CA LEU A 307 14.38 10.73 -14.70
C LEU A 307 15.42 11.86 -14.74
N THR A 308 16.10 12.05 -15.88
CA THR A 308 17.10 13.12 -16.06
C THR A 308 16.48 14.50 -15.85
N ILE A 309 15.32 14.75 -16.44
CA ILE A 309 14.61 16.05 -16.31
C ILE A 309 14.22 16.31 -14.84
N HIS A 310 13.68 15.32 -14.15
CA HIS A 310 13.25 15.48 -12.77
C HIS A 310 14.42 15.67 -11.81
N ILE A 311 15.50 14.93 -11.98
CA ILE A 311 16.73 15.08 -11.20
C ILE A 311 17.33 16.47 -11.40
N GLU A 312 17.44 16.92 -12.65
CA GLU A 312 17.99 18.26 -12.97
C GLU A 312 17.16 19.37 -12.33
N ARG A 313 15.85 19.23 -12.32
CA ARG A 313 14.96 20.22 -11.72
C ARG A 313 15.19 20.36 -10.21
N VAL A 314 15.25 19.24 -9.50
CA VAL A 314 15.51 19.23 -8.05
C VAL A 314 16.91 19.76 -7.76
N ARG A 315 17.92 19.34 -8.52
CA ARG A 315 19.29 19.83 -8.37
C ARG A 315 19.38 21.35 -8.47
N ARG A 316 18.72 21.95 -9.48
CA ARG A 316 18.69 23.41 -9.65
C ARG A 316 17.96 24.13 -8.53
N SER A 317 16.79 23.64 -8.13
CA SER A 317 16.01 24.22 -7.04
C SER A 317 16.81 24.29 -5.72
N ILE A 318 17.58 23.23 -5.41
CA ILE A 318 18.44 23.22 -4.22
C ILE A 318 19.62 24.19 -4.38
N GLN A 319 20.25 24.24 -5.54
CA GLN A 319 21.37 25.16 -5.79
C GLN A 319 20.95 26.64 -5.71
N GLU A 320 19.76 26.98 -6.19
CA GLU A 320 19.18 28.32 -6.09
C GLU A 320 18.93 28.72 -4.63
N LYS A 321 18.30 27.85 -3.85
CA LYS A 321 18.09 28.05 -2.41
C LYS A 321 19.40 28.22 -1.62
N CYS A 322 20.45 27.49 -2.00
CA CYS A 322 21.77 27.63 -1.36
C CYS A 322 22.42 28.98 -1.68
N LYS A 323 22.23 29.51 -2.90
CA LYS A 323 22.76 30.85 -3.27
C LYS A 323 22.01 31.96 -2.55
N GLU A 324 20.70 31.88 -2.40
CA GLU A 324 19.88 32.85 -1.68
C GLU A 324 20.21 32.92 -0.17
N LYS A 325 20.68 31.85 0.44
CA LYS A 325 21.10 31.82 1.85
C LYS A 325 22.49 32.39 2.08
N LEU A 326 23.29 32.63 1.03
CA LEU A 326 24.64 33.16 1.09
C LEU A 326 24.70 34.66 0.76
N LEU A 327 23.58 35.23 0.34
CA LEU A 327 23.38 36.68 0.11
C LEU A 327 22.60 37.30 1.28
#